data_896d4e31ad48d8e1b4d9c115248885bc
#
_entry.id   896d4e31ad48d8e1b4d9c115248885bc
#
_cell.length_a   1.000
_cell.length_b   1.000
_cell.length_c   1.000
_cell.angle_alpha   90.00
_cell.angle_beta   90.00
_cell.angle_gamma   90.00
#
_symmetry.space_group_name_H-M   'P 1'
#
loop_
_entity.id
_entity.type
_entity.pdbx_description
1 polymer ?
#
loop_
_entity_poly.entity_id
_entity_poly.type
_entity_poly.pdbx_seq_one_letter_code
_entity_poly.pdbx_strand_id
1 'polypeptide(L)'
;GGNLLGEMQFSLHMDGDEFILDPATISLPGGNVSVKYHSVEKNPYWDYNLDIYIERLEYGGILRLFDPETTASGVIHVDTSLQSRSDNVEDVVDHLEGTVDLAVFPEDVGAQFLDLWASNLVFALLPKVDSKQKKLNCMVARFEVENGLMKSKETFLDSTEIIVRARGEIDLANRQLDLLAAPQAKMEKFLSVSTPIAVTGPFDDFTVGVARGGFVMTMIRWYYGLIYVPWKWLTGERFPPDGIETCYRAMDWDVPTEAR
;
A
#
# COMPACT_ATOMS: atom_id res chain seq x y z
N GLY A 1 -24.53 4.20 -25.78
CA GLY A 1 -23.21 3.70 -26.12
C GLY A 1 -22.59 3.09 -24.87
N GLY A 2 -22.33 1.77 -24.87
CA GLY A 2 -21.64 1.14 -23.75
C GLY A 2 -20.20 1.60 -23.76
N ASN A 3 -19.73 2.16 -22.66
CA ASN A 3 -18.31 2.38 -22.44
C ASN A 3 -17.66 1.01 -22.26
N LEU A 4 -16.80 0.61 -23.20
CA LEU A 4 -15.98 -0.58 -23.04
C LEU A 4 -15.03 -0.31 -21.86
N LEU A 5 -15.19 -1.07 -20.78
CA LEU A 5 -14.31 -1.04 -19.62
C LEU A 5 -12.89 -1.51 -19.97
N GLY A 6 -12.76 -2.31 -21.03
CA GLY A 6 -11.50 -2.87 -21.47
C GLY A 6 -11.69 -4.19 -22.21
N GLU A 7 -10.59 -4.78 -22.62
CA GLU A 7 -10.52 -6.12 -23.22
C GLU A 7 -9.88 -7.08 -22.23
N MET A 8 -10.47 -8.27 -22.09
CA MET A 8 -9.93 -9.32 -21.23
C MET A 8 -9.50 -10.51 -22.09
N GLN A 9 -8.28 -10.95 -21.91
CA GLN A 9 -7.75 -12.17 -22.50
C GLN A 9 -7.31 -13.09 -21.36
N PHE A 10 -7.71 -14.35 -21.44
CA PHE A 10 -7.30 -15.33 -20.45
C PHE A 10 -7.12 -16.72 -21.06
N SER A 11 -6.23 -17.49 -20.47
CA SER A 11 -6.08 -18.92 -20.71
C SER A 11 -6.47 -19.67 -19.44
N LEU A 12 -7.45 -20.55 -19.58
CA LEU A 12 -7.93 -21.37 -18.48
C LEU A 12 -7.71 -22.83 -18.82
N HIS A 13 -7.04 -23.54 -17.95
CA HIS A 13 -6.84 -24.98 -18.02
C HIS A 13 -7.38 -25.66 -16.77
N MET A 14 -8.12 -26.73 -16.96
CA MET A 14 -8.65 -27.57 -15.87
C MET A 14 -8.38 -29.03 -16.25
N ASP A 15 -7.60 -29.73 -15.42
CA ASP A 15 -7.31 -31.13 -15.60
C ASP A 15 -7.35 -31.88 -14.25
N GLY A 16 -8.47 -32.58 -14.02
CA GLY A 16 -8.71 -33.27 -12.76
C GLY A 16 -8.61 -32.37 -11.54
N ASP A 17 -7.52 -32.51 -10.82
CA ASP A 17 -7.27 -31.84 -9.55
C ASP A 17 -6.41 -30.57 -9.69
N GLU A 18 -6.26 -30.07 -10.91
CA GLU A 18 -5.47 -28.88 -11.23
C GLU A 18 -6.31 -27.82 -11.94
N PHE A 19 -6.17 -26.59 -11.47
CA PHE A 19 -6.78 -25.41 -12.09
C PHE A 19 -5.71 -24.34 -12.33
N ILE A 20 -5.55 -23.93 -13.58
CA ILE A 20 -4.57 -22.92 -14.01
C ILE A 20 -5.29 -21.80 -14.75
N LEU A 21 -5.09 -20.57 -14.30
CA LEU A 21 -5.39 -19.33 -15.00
C LEU A 21 -4.06 -18.63 -15.31
N ASP A 22 -3.58 -18.68 -16.57
CA ASP A 22 -2.26 -18.16 -16.92
C ASP A 22 -2.19 -17.56 -18.34
N PRO A 23 -1.96 -16.27 -18.43
CA PRO A 23 -2.44 -15.22 -17.55
C PRO A 23 -3.89 -14.83 -17.87
N ALA A 24 -4.58 -14.21 -16.93
CA ALA A 24 -5.69 -13.34 -17.24
C ALA A 24 -5.16 -11.91 -17.36
N THR A 25 -5.17 -11.37 -18.56
CA THR A 25 -4.76 -9.97 -18.82
C THR A 25 -6.01 -9.14 -19.09
N ILE A 26 -6.18 -8.09 -18.32
CA ILE A 26 -7.27 -7.12 -18.47
C ILE A 26 -6.64 -5.83 -18.96
N SER A 27 -6.92 -5.46 -20.21
CA SER A 27 -6.48 -4.18 -20.78
C SER A 27 -7.52 -3.11 -20.48
N LEU A 28 -7.18 -2.20 -19.58
CA LEU A 28 -8.01 -1.08 -19.15
C LEU A 28 -7.54 0.21 -19.83
N PRO A 29 -8.41 1.24 -19.95
CA PRO A 29 -7.95 2.57 -20.30
C PRO A 29 -6.89 3.03 -19.28
N GLY A 30 -5.64 3.18 -19.72
CA GLY A 30 -4.54 3.64 -18.85
C GLY A 30 -3.60 2.57 -18.32
N GLY A 31 -3.80 1.27 -18.66
CA GLY A 31 -2.85 0.24 -18.27
C GLY A 31 -3.40 -1.17 -18.31
N ASN A 32 -2.54 -2.13 -17.95
CA ASN A 32 -2.88 -3.54 -17.95
C ASN A 32 -2.80 -4.12 -16.53
N VAL A 33 -3.73 -5.03 -16.23
CA VAL A 33 -3.72 -5.86 -15.04
C VAL A 33 -3.48 -7.31 -15.49
N SER A 34 -2.47 -7.95 -14.93
CA SER A 34 -2.17 -9.36 -15.15
C SER A 34 -2.43 -10.14 -13.88
N VAL A 35 -3.18 -11.21 -13.98
CA VAL A 35 -3.47 -12.12 -12.88
C VAL A 35 -3.11 -13.53 -13.31
N LYS A 36 -2.34 -14.23 -12.49
CA LYS A 36 -2.09 -15.67 -12.60
C LYS A 36 -2.60 -16.33 -11.35
N TYR A 37 -3.27 -17.45 -11.55
CA TYR A 37 -3.72 -18.27 -10.44
C TYR A 37 -3.50 -19.73 -10.77
N HIS A 38 -2.95 -20.45 -9.82
CA HIS A 38 -2.73 -21.88 -9.92
C HIS A 38 -3.13 -22.56 -8.62
N SER A 39 -3.99 -23.57 -8.72
CA SER A 39 -4.26 -24.46 -7.61
C SER A 39 -4.17 -25.91 -8.04
N VAL A 40 -3.57 -26.73 -7.19
CA VAL A 40 -3.38 -28.17 -7.45
C VAL A 40 -3.59 -28.96 -6.16
N GLU A 41 -4.35 -30.04 -6.28
CA GLU A 41 -4.51 -31.01 -5.18
C GLU A 41 -3.25 -31.87 -5.05
N LYS A 42 -2.73 -31.94 -3.82
CA LYS A 42 -1.62 -32.81 -3.43
C LYS A 42 -2.00 -33.59 -2.17
N ASN A 43 -3.05 -34.34 -2.29
CA ASN A 43 -3.73 -35.11 -1.24
C ASN A 43 -2.87 -35.34 0.02
N PRO A 44 -3.28 -34.83 1.23
CA PRO A 44 -4.59 -34.28 1.54
C PRO A 44 -4.69 -32.76 1.35
N TYR A 45 -3.67 -32.07 0.86
CA TYR A 45 -3.61 -30.61 0.79
C TYR A 45 -3.86 -30.11 -0.63
N TRP A 46 -4.24 -28.84 -0.73
CA TRP A 46 -4.19 -28.04 -1.94
C TRP A 46 -3.08 -27.00 -1.84
N ASP A 47 -2.28 -26.88 -2.88
CA ASP A 47 -1.35 -25.76 -3.06
C ASP A 47 -2.05 -24.68 -3.89
N TYR A 48 -1.98 -23.43 -3.44
CA TYR A 48 -2.55 -22.26 -4.07
C TYR A 48 -1.45 -21.24 -4.36
N ASN A 49 -1.44 -20.67 -5.56
CA ASN A 49 -0.53 -19.60 -5.96
C ASN A 49 -1.35 -18.51 -6.64
N LEU A 50 -1.11 -17.25 -6.28
CA LEU A 50 -1.74 -16.07 -6.85
C LEU A 50 -0.69 -14.99 -7.10
N ASP A 51 -0.52 -14.61 -8.37
CA ASP A 51 0.30 -13.48 -8.76
C ASP A 51 -0.60 -12.40 -9.38
N ILE A 52 -0.46 -11.17 -8.90
CA ILE A 52 -1.14 -9.98 -9.46
C ILE A 52 -0.06 -8.96 -9.81
N TYR A 53 -0.04 -8.56 -11.07
CA TYR A 53 0.91 -7.59 -11.56
C TYR A 53 0.22 -6.46 -12.29
N ILE A 54 0.50 -5.24 -11.85
CA ILE A 54 0.06 -3.97 -12.45
C ILE A 54 1.29 -3.10 -12.58
N GLU A 55 1.85 -3.01 -13.78
CA GLU A 55 3.06 -2.24 -13.99
C GLU A 55 2.81 -0.73 -13.87
N ARG A 56 1.76 -0.26 -14.53
CA ARG A 56 1.41 1.16 -14.56
C ARG A 56 -0.04 1.31 -14.99
N LEU A 57 -0.94 1.53 -14.05
CA LEU A 57 -2.36 1.73 -14.34
C LEU A 57 -2.78 3.14 -13.95
N GLU A 58 -3.24 3.91 -14.93
CA GLU A 58 -3.83 5.22 -14.69
C GLU A 58 -5.25 5.07 -14.15
N TYR A 59 -5.41 5.28 -12.86
CA TYR A 59 -6.68 5.01 -12.18
C TYR A 59 -7.75 6.09 -12.38
N GLY A 60 -7.37 7.31 -12.78
CA GLY A 60 -8.30 8.43 -12.95
C GLY A 60 -9.39 8.17 -13.98
N GLY A 61 -9.04 7.49 -15.09
CA GLY A 61 -10.02 7.06 -16.09
C GLY A 61 -11.05 6.10 -15.53
N ILE A 62 -10.61 5.17 -14.70
CA ILE A 62 -11.47 4.17 -14.07
C ILE A 62 -12.39 4.81 -13.03
N LEU A 63 -11.84 5.69 -12.19
CA LEU A 63 -12.63 6.39 -11.17
C LEU A 63 -13.76 7.21 -11.77
N ARG A 64 -13.53 7.87 -12.92
CA ARG A 64 -14.56 8.64 -13.64
C ARG A 64 -15.72 7.80 -14.19
N LEU A 65 -15.56 6.48 -14.29
CA LEU A 65 -16.67 5.58 -14.65
C LEU A 65 -17.68 5.43 -13.51
N PHE A 66 -17.22 5.55 -12.27
CA PHE A 66 -18.05 5.43 -11.06
C PHE A 66 -18.47 6.80 -10.52
N ASP A 67 -17.58 7.79 -10.62
CA ASP A 67 -17.82 9.17 -10.25
C ASP A 67 -17.29 10.12 -11.34
N PRO A 68 -18.17 10.52 -12.29
CA PRO A 68 -17.78 11.37 -13.41
C PRO A 68 -17.21 12.74 -13.02
N GLU A 69 -17.51 13.23 -11.82
CA GLU A 69 -17.04 14.52 -11.32
C GLU A 69 -15.68 14.43 -10.61
N THR A 70 -15.16 13.24 -10.40
CA THR A 70 -13.87 13.07 -9.74
C THR A 70 -12.73 13.67 -10.55
N THR A 71 -11.89 14.46 -9.88
CA THR A 71 -10.63 14.97 -10.43
C THR A 71 -9.45 14.06 -10.09
N ALA A 72 -9.66 13.07 -9.23
CA ALA A 72 -8.60 12.16 -8.80
C ALA A 72 -7.95 11.47 -9.99
N SER A 73 -6.64 11.57 -10.09
CA SER A 73 -5.83 10.96 -11.14
C SER A 73 -4.46 10.58 -10.61
N GLY A 74 -3.80 9.70 -11.33
CA GLY A 74 -2.47 9.24 -11.01
C GLY A 74 -2.26 7.80 -11.46
N VAL A 75 -1.14 7.25 -11.06
CA VAL A 75 -0.69 5.93 -11.48
C VAL A 75 -0.57 5.01 -10.28
N ILE A 76 -1.02 3.77 -10.43
CA ILE A 76 -0.86 2.70 -9.46
C ILE A 76 -0.01 1.57 -10.04
N HIS A 77 0.87 1.02 -9.20
CA HIS A 77 1.65 -0.18 -9.45
C HIS A 77 1.35 -1.18 -8.35
N VAL A 78 1.17 -2.44 -8.73
CA VAL A 78 0.98 -3.55 -7.80
C VAL A 78 1.85 -4.72 -8.25
N ASP A 79 2.57 -5.29 -7.32
CA ASP A 79 3.27 -6.55 -7.48
C ASP A 79 2.99 -7.44 -6.27
N THR A 80 2.23 -8.48 -6.49
CA THR A 80 1.77 -9.38 -5.42
C THR A 80 2.02 -10.80 -5.84
N SER A 81 2.72 -11.54 -4.99
CA SER A 81 2.92 -12.98 -5.15
C SER A 81 2.61 -13.66 -3.82
N LEU A 82 1.55 -14.45 -3.83
CA LEU A 82 1.03 -15.12 -2.64
C LEU A 82 0.90 -16.61 -2.91
N GLN A 83 1.23 -17.39 -1.90
CA GLN A 83 1.05 -18.84 -1.90
C GLN A 83 0.40 -19.30 -0.60
N SER A 84 -0.30 -20.41 -0.67
CA SER A 84 -0.85 -21.07 0.52
C SER A 84 -0.91 -22.59 0.31
N ARG A 85 -0.82 -23.33 1.39
CA ARG A 85 -1.09 -24.77 1.42
C ARG A 85 -2.09 -25.07 2.52
N SER A 86 -3.25 -25.60 2.14
CA SER A 86 -4.31 -25.91 3.10
C SER A 86 -5.11 -27.14 2.65
N ASP A 87 -5.63 -27.89 3.58
CA ASP A 87 -6.59 -28.98 3.35
C ASP A 87 -8.04 -28.49 3.33
N ASN A 88 -8.26 -27.24 3.73
CA ASN A 88 -9.56 -26.59 3.77
C ASN A 88 -9.49 -25.17 3.14
N VAL A 89 -10.44 -24.85 2.29
CA VAL A 89 -10.53 -23.52 1.65
C VAL A 89 -10.72 -22.38 2.68
N GLU A 90 -11.37 -22.67 3.81
CA GLU A 90 -11.58 -21.68 4.86
C GLU A 90 -10.28 -21.27 5.56
N ASP A 91 -9.28 -22.16 5.60
CA ASP A 91 -8.00 -21.94 6.27
C ASP A 91 -6.88 -21.46 5.32
N VAL A 92 -7.20 -21.21 4.05
CA VAL A 92 -6.23 -20.72 3.04
C VAL A 92 -5.55 -19.44 3.49
N VAL A 93 -6.30 -18.53 4.11
CA VAL A 93 -5.77 -17.24 4.57
C VAL A 93 -4.81 -17.43 5.75
N ASP A 94 -5.06 -18.39 6.64
CA ASP A 94 -4.23 -18.66 7.82
C ASP A 94 -2.83 -19.18 7.46
N HIS A 95 -2.69 -19.74 6.26
CA HIS A 95 -1.45 -20.30 5.73
C HIS A 95 -0.87 -19.47 4.57
N LEU A 96 -1.35 -18.23 4.41
CA LEU A 96 -0.92 -17.36 3.32
C LEU A 96 0.50 -16.87 3.56
N GLU A 97 1.35 -17.03 2.56
CA GLU A 97 2.74 -16.57 2.54
C GLU A 97 3.03 -15.78 1.26
N GLY A 98 4.01 -14.86 1.30
CA GLY A 98 4.47 -14.16 0.11
C GLY A 98 4.72 -12.69 0.32
N THR A 99 4.48 -11.88 -0.73
CA THR A 99 4.73 -10.45 -0.74
C THR A 99 3.57 -9.68 -1.37
N VAL A 100 3.35 -8.47 -0.87
CA VAL A 100 2.42 -7.48 -1.45
C VAL A 100 3.12 -6.15 -1.53
N ASP A 101 3.40 -5.71 -2.74
CA ASP A 101 4.04 -4.43 -3.02
C ASP A 101 3.08 -3.52 -3.78
N LEU A 102 2.86 -2.31 -3.25
CA LEU A 102 1.97 -1.30 -3.79
C LEU A 102 2.68 0.04 -3.85
N ALA A 103 2.61 0.71 -4.99
CA ALA A 103 3.02 2.11 -5.11
C ALA A 103 1.96 2.92 -5.86
N VAL A 104 1.62 4.08 -5.33
CA VAL A 104 0.66 5.02 -5.93
C VAL A 104 1.35 6.36 -6.09
N PHE A 105 1.26 6.92 -7.30
CA PHE A 105 1.78 8.25 -7.66
C PHE A 105 0.60 9.13 -8.07
N PRO A 106 0.00 9.86 -7.13
CA PRO A 106 -1.12 10.75 -7.45
C PRO A 106 -0.68 11.98 -8.23
N GLU A 107 -1.41 12.34 -9.26
CA GLU A 107 -1.28 13.62 -9.96
C GLU A 107 -2.24 14.65 -9.35
N ASP A 108 -3.50 14.22 -9.14
CA ASP A 108 -4.52 14.93 -8.39
C ASP A 108 -5.18 13.96 -7.41
N VAL A 109 -5.27 14.34 -6.15
CA VAL A 109 -5.85 13.47 -5.12
C VAL A 109 -7.38 13.56 -5.11
N GLY A 110 -7.96 14.60 -5.72
CA GLY A 110 -9.41 14.85 -5.68
C GLY A 110 -9.91 15.11 -4.26
N ALA A 111 -10.67 16.18 -4.05
CA ALA A 111 -11.17 16.50 -2.72
C ALA A 111 -12.04 15.39 -2.11
N GLN A 112 -12.80 14.68 -2.95
CA GLN A 112 -13.72 13.63 -2.52
C GLN A 112 -13.02 12.31 -2.14
N PHE A 113 -11.88 12.00 -2.76
CA PHE A 113 -11.10 10.80 -2.41
C PHE A 113 -10.50 10.93 -1.01
N LEU A 114 -10.07 12.14 -0.65
CA LEU A 114 -9.65 12.45 0.71
C LEU A 114 -10.82 12.35 1.71
N ASP A 115 -12.04 12.65 1.29
CA ASP A 115 -13.21 12.56 2.17
C ASP A 115 -13.67 11.11 2.41
N LEU A 116 -13.53 10.22 1.43
CA LEU A 116 -14.08 8.86 1.54
C LEU A 116 -13.17 7.88 2.32
N TRP A 117 -11.85 8.01 2.17
CA TRP A 117 -10.88 7.07 2.79
C TRP A 117 -10.01 7.72 3.85
N ALA A 118 -9.84 9.01 3.76
CA ALA A 118 -8.84 9.75 4.48
C ALA A 118 -9.42 10.72 5.51
N SER A 119 -10.73 10.96 5.54
CA SER A 119 -11.32 11.92 6.45
C SER A 119 -10.97 11.63 7.92
N ASN A 120 -10.83 10.37 8.28
CA ASN A 120 -10.41 9.99 9.62
C ASN A 120 -8.91 9.70 9.76
N LEU A 121 -8.25 9.13 8.75
CA LEU A 121 -6.86 8.69 8.85
C LEU A 121 -5.87 9.72 8.35
N VAL A 122 -6.04 10.23 7.13
CA VAL A 122 -5.09 11.18 6.53
C VAL A 122 -5.23 12.57 7.13
N PHE A 123 -6.46 13.03 7.47
CA PHE A 123 -6.63 14.29 8.17
C PHE A 123 -6.18 14.25 9.64
N ALA A 124 -6.23 13.09 10.28
CA ALA A 124 -5.60 12.93 11.60
C ALA A 124 -4.07 12.98 11.51
N LEU A 125 -3.50 12.58 10.36
CA LEU A 125 -2.06 12.57 10.08
C LEU A 125 -1.56 13.90 9.54
N LEU A 126 -2.41 14.65 8.80
CA LEU A 126 -2.04 15.92 8.22
C LEU A 126 -2.48 17.06 9.16
N PRO A 127 -1.56 17.87 9.73
CA PRO A 127 -1.94 19.07 10.45
C PRO A 127 -2.79 19.96 9.53
N LYS A 128 -3.82 20.64 10.09
CA LYS A 128 -4.68 21.59 9.39
C LYS A 128 -3.81 22.61 8.63
N VAL A 129 -3.64 22.44 7.35
CA VAL A 129 -2.81 23.28 6.51
C VAL A 129 -3.57 23.64 5.25
N ASP A 130 -3.43 24.90 4.87
CA ASP A 130 -4.06 25.52 3.72
C ASP A 130 -3.86 24.70 2.45
N SER A 131 -4.95 24.24 1.84
CA SER A 131 -5.02 23.15 0.85
C SER A 131 -4.48 23.51 -0.55
N LYS A 132 -4.00 24.73 -0.79
CA LYS A 132 -3.72 25.23 -2.15
C LYS A 132 -2.31 24.92 -2.70
N GLN A 133 -1.40 24.37 -1.91
CA GLN A 133 0.00 24.15 -2.34
C GLN A 133 0.58 22.77 -1.99
N LYS A 134 -0.24 21.86 -1.51
CA LYS A 134 0.28 20.56 -1.07
C LYS A 134 0.04 19.50 -2.11
N LYS A 135 1.12 18.94 -2.61
CA LYS A 135 1.11 17.82 -3.51
C LYS A 135 1.50 16.55 -2.72
N LEU A 136 0.72 15.49 -2.90
CA LEU A 136 1.12 14.13 -2.52
C LEU A 136 2.00 13.59 -3.65
N ASN A 137 3.24 13.24 -3.32
CA ASN A 137 4.19 12.76 -4.30
C ASN A 137 3.98 11.28 -4.58
N CYS A 138 3.89 10.48 -3.52
CA CYS A 138 3.58 9.05 -3.64
C CYS A 138 3.10 8.44 -2.31
N MET A 139 2.53 7.25 -2.43
CA MET A 139 2.37 6.28 -1.36
C MET A 139 3.08 4.99 -1.74
N VAL A 140 3.83 4.42 -0.82
CA VAL A 140 4.47 3.10 -0.96
C VAL A 140 4.04 2.23 0.22
N ALA A 141 3.67 0.98 -0.07
CA ALA A 141 3.33 -0.01 0.93
C ALA A 141 3.86 -1.37 0.49
N ARG A 142 4.86 -1.87 1.21
CA ARG A 142 5.49 -3.17 0.99
C ARG A 142 5.31 -4.05 2.21
N PHE A 143 4.77 -5.22 1.99
CA PHE A 143 4.49 -6.19 3.04
C PHE A 143 5.10 -7.55 2.72
N GLU A 144 5.56 -8.22 3.75
CA GLU A 144 5.81 -9.64 3.76
C GLU A 144 4.65 -10.34 4.48
N VAL A 145 4.16 -11.41 3.88
CA VAL A 145 3.04 -12.19 4.42
C VAL A 145 3.59 -13.51 4.94
N GLU A 146 3.34 -13.82 6.19
CA GLU A 146 3.72 -15.07 6.86
C GLU A 146 2.55 -15.59 7.68
N ASN A 147 2.01 -16.75 7.32
CA ASN A 147 0.85 -17.36 8.01
C ASN A 147 -0.33 -16.39 8.18
N GLY A 148 -0.73 -15.74 7.09
CA GLY A 148 -1.83 -14.78 7.08
C GLY A 148 -1.56 -13.45 7.77
N LEU A 149 -0.37 -13.24 8.33
CA LEU A 149 0.05 -12.00 8.95
C LEU A 149 0.90 -11.18 7.99
N MET A 150 0.37 -10.03 7.53
CA MET A 150 1.10 -9.07 6.69
C MET A 150 1.95 -8.16 7.58
N LYS A 151 3.26 -8.23 7.45
CA LYS A 151 4.22 -7.40 8.18
C LYS A 151 4.77 -6.31 7.27
N SER A 152 4.68 -5.08 7.71
CA SER A 152 5.18 -3.93 6.96
C SER A 152 6.71 -3.99 6.85
N LYS A 153 7.23 -4.04 5.63
CA LYS A 153 8.67 -3.88 5.31
C LYS A 153 9.01 -2.41 5.14
N GLU A 154 8.30 -1.74 4.24
CA GLU A 154 8.44 -0.32 3.99
C GLU A 154 7.08 0.25 3.61
N THR A 155 6.60 1.19 4.41
CA THR A 155 5.31 1.83 4.19
C THR A 155 5.44 3.30 4.54
N PHE A 156 5.23 4.15 3.56
CA PHE A 156 5.23 5.58 3.76
C PHE A 156 4.35 6.32 2.74
N LEU A 157 4.00 7.53 3.12
CA LEU A 157 3.37 8.53 2.28
C LEU A 157 4.30 9.74 2.21
N ASP A 158 4.62 10.19 1.03
CA ASP A 158 5.46 11.35 0.78
C ASP A 158 4.66 12.49 0.17
N SER A 159 4.82 13.68 0.73
CA SER A 159 4.24 14.90 0.21
C SER A 159 5.29 16.02 0.15
N THR A 160 4.93 17.17 -0.42
CA THR A 160 5.84 18.33 -0.48
C THR A 160 6.31 18.81 0.90
N GLU A 161 5.51 18.63 1.95
CA GLU A 161 5.82 19.17 3.28
C GLU A 161 6.17 18.14 4.34
N ILE A 162 5.61 16.94 4.24
CA ILE A 162 5.79 15.89 5.23
C ILE A 162 6.04 14.55 4.57
N ILE A 163 6.76 13.69 5.26
CA ILE A 163 6.79 12.25 5.03
C ILE A 163 6.13 11.58 6.23
N VAL A 164 5.20 10.65 5.97
CA VAL A 164 4.57 9.83 7.00
C VAL A 164 5.07 8.42 6.83
N ARG A 165 5.75 7.87 7.81
CA ARG A 165 6.18 6.47 7.81
C ARG A 165 5.23 5.66 8.65
N ALA A 166 4.82 4.53 8.10
CA ALA A 166 3.97 3.59 8.83
C ALA A 166 4.70 2.26 9.01
N ARG A 167 4.38 1.59 10.09
CA ARG A 167 4.79 0.22 10.39
C ARG A 167 3.71 -0.48 11.18
N GLY A 168 3.71 -1.80 11.07
CA GLY A 168 2.80 -2.62 11.85
C GLY A 168 2.45 -3.89 11.10
N GLU A 169 1.37 -4.46 11.55
CA GLU A 169 0.90 -5.75 11.11
C GLU A 169 -0.57 -5.67 10.74
N ILE A 170 -0.94 -6.44 9.73
CA ILE A 170 -2.33 -6.65 9.30
C ILE A 170 -2.58 -8.14 9.38
N ASP A 171 -3.39 -8.56 10.34
CA ASP A 171 -3.79 -9.95 10.52
C ASP A 171 -5.00 -10.21 9.63
N LEU A 172 -4.78 -10.91 8.53
CA LEU A 172 -5.81 -11.23 7.54
C LEU A 172 -6.79 -12.28 8.08
N ALA A 173 -6.29 -13.26 8.85
CA ALA A 173 -7.05 -14.34 9.40
C ALA A 173 -8.05 -13.83 10.45
N ASN A 174 -7.59 -13.00 11.38
CA ASN A 174 -8.41 -12.40 12.42
C ASN A 174 -9.01 -11.04 12.05
N ARG A 175 -8.72 -10.54 10.84
CA ARG A 175 -9.20 -9.25 10.32
C ARG A 175 -8.90 -8.09 11.25
N GLN A 176 -7.65 -8.01 11.73
CA GLN A 176 -7.19 -7.00 12.68
C GLN A 176 -6.11 -6.11 12.07
N LEU A 177 -6.12 -4.85 12.48
CA LEU A 177 -5.10 -3.86 12.16
C LEU A 177 -4.32 -3.50 13.42
N ASP A 178 -3.00 -3.45 13.30
CA ASP A 178 -2.10 -2.88 14.30
C ASP A 178 -0.99 -2.09 13.59
N LEU A 179 -1.31 -0.84 13.24
CA LEU A 179 -0.43 0.03 12.48
C LEU A 179 -0.07 1.27 13.27
N LEU A 180 1.18 1.69 13.16
CA LEU A 180 1.67 2.95 13.67
C LEU A 180 2.18 3.82 12.53
N ALA A 181 1.74 5.07 12.50
CA ALA A 181 2.19 6.07 11.56
C ALA A 181 2.86 7.24 12.29
N ALA A 182 4.02 7.64 11.81
CA ALA A 182 4.82 8.73 12.36
C ALA A 182 5.06 9.80 11.27
N PRO A 183 4.39 10.96 11.34
CA PRO A 183 4.63 12.07 10.44
C PRO A 183 5.96 12.77 10.79
N GLN A 184 6.71 13.20 9.78
CA GLN A 184 7.94 13.97 9.89
C GLN A 184 7.90 15.13 8.89
N ALA A 185 8.14 16.35 9.35
CA ALA A 185 8.22 17.51 8.47
C ALA A 185 9.52 17.48 7.65
N LYS A 186 9.44 17.83 6.36
CA LYS A 186 10.59 17.95 5.47
C LYS A 186 11.36 19.26 5.67
N MET A 187 10.70 20.28 6.14
CA MET A 187 11.30 21.58 6.45
C MET A 187 11.27 21.84 7.96
N GLU A 188 12.38 22.35 8.49
CA GLU A 188 12.46 22.80 9.86
C GLU A 188 11.61 24.05 10.08
N LYS A 189 10.32 23.85 10.38
CA LYS A 189 9.50 24.88 11.02
C LYS A 189 9.55 24.60 12.51
N PHE A 190 9.93 25.62 13.28
CA PHE A 190 10.02 25.57 14.75
C PHE A 190 8.86 24.76 15.35
N LEU A 191 9.20 23.72 16.11
CA LEU A 191 8.29 22.91 16.94
C LEU A 191 7.20 22.10 16.20
N SER A 192 7.54 21.35 15.17
CA SER A 192 6.63 20.26 14.76
C SER A 192 6.92 18.99 15.57
N VAL A 193 6.29 18.88 16.73
CA VAL A 193 6.24 17.61 17.46
C VAL A 193 5.33 16.69 16.65
N SER A 194 5.95 15.76 15.91
CA SER A 194 5.21 14.72 15.20
C SER A 194 4.72 13.68 16.21
N THR A 195 3.43 13.77 16.53
CA THR A 195 2.82 12.80 17.42
C THR A 195 2.49 11.53 16.64
N PRO A 196 3.03 10.36 17.00
CA PRO A 196 2.67 9.12 16.34
C PRO A 196 1.19 8.79 16.48
N ILE A 197 0.60 8.26 15.43
CA ILE A 197 -0.80 7.86 15.36
C ILE A 197 -0.86 6.35 15.24
N ALA A 198 -1.69 5.73 16.08
CA ALA A 198 -1.98 4.31 16.03
C ALA A 198 -3.31 4.08 15.33
N VAL A 199 -3.37 3.04 14.48
CA VAL A 199 -4.57 2.52 13.85
C VAL A 199 -4.69 1.08 14.31
N THR A 200 -5.68 0.79 15.14
CA THR A 200 -5.82 -0.53 15.75
C THR A 200 -7.28 -0.98 15.79
N GLY A 201 -7.53 -2.26 15.65
CA GLY A 201 -8.84 -2.87 15.76
C GLY A 201 -9.27 -3.65 14.53
N PRO A 202 -10.52 -4.15 14.52
CA PRO A 202 -11.06 -4.88 13.38
C PRO A 202 -11.12 -4.05 12.10
N PHE A 203 -11.07 -4.68 10.91
CA PHE A 203 -11.13 -3.99 9.61
C PHE A 203 -12.37 -3.11 9.44
N ASP A 204 -13.48 -3.49 10.03
CA ASP A 204 -14.78 -2.86 9.94
C ASP A 204 -15.08 -1.88 11.09
N ASP A 205 -14.26 -1.90 12.17
CA ASP A 205 -14.41 -1.00 13.34
C ASP A 205 -13.04 -0.65 13.95
N PHE A 206 -12.13 -0.13 13.13
CA PHE A 206 -10.83 0.28 13.63
C PHE A 206 -10.87 1.67 14.28
N THR A 207 -9.99 1.87 15.24
CA THR A 207 -9.80 3.13 15.93
C THR A 207 -8.53 3.83 15.48
N VAL A 208 -8.61 5.16 15.32
CA VAL A 208 -7.47 6.02 15.04
C VAL A 208 -7.24 6.92 16.24
N GLY A 209 -6.07 6.86 16.82
CA GLY A 209 -5.77 7.62 18.03
C GLY A 209 -4.29 7.98 18.17
N VAL A 210 -4.03 8.91 19.09
CA VAL A 210 -2.65 9.21 19.49
C VAL A 210 -2.11 8.02 20.27
N ALA A 211 -0.94 7.52 19.87
CA ALA A 211 -0.28 6.43 20.58
C ALA A 211 0.01 6.82 22.03
N ARG A 212 -0.68 6.23 22.98
CA ARG A 212 -0.59 6.56 24.43
C ARG A 212 0.38 5.62 25.16
N GLY A 213 1.11 6.18 26.09
CA GLY A 213 2.12 5.71 27.05
C GLY A 213 2.59 4.24 27.12
N GLY A 214 1.73 3.25 27.19
CA GLY A 214 2.12 1.83 27.23
C GLY A 214 2.53 1.27 25.87
N PHE A 215 1.84 1.69 24.85
CA PHE A 215 2.14 1.42 23.45
C PHE A 215 3.41 2.18 23.01
N VAL A 216 3.59 3.42 23.48
CA VAL A 216 4.80 4.22 23.28
C VAL A 216 6.06 3.54 23.86
N MET A 217 5.95 2.81 24.97
CA MET A 217 7.10 2.14 25.57
C MET A 217 7.50 0.86 24.80
N THR A 218 6.53 0.13 24.28
CA THR A 218 6.76 -1.00 23.34
C THR A 218 7.35 -0.47 22.05
N MET A 219 6.90 0.69 21.61
CA MET A 219 7.37 1.40 20.42
C MET A 219 8.72 2.04 20.58
N ILE A 220 9.02 2.63 21.75
CA ILE A 220 10.36 3.11 22.06
C ILE A 220 11.34 1.93 22.00
N ARG A 221 10.97 0.77 22.50
CA ARG A 221 11.78 -0.45 22.41
C ARG A 221 11.92 -0.94 20.96
N TRP A 222 10.88 -0.79 20.17
CA TRP A 222 10.86 -1.05 18.72
C TRP A 222 11.60 0.04 17.93
N TYR A 223 11.40 1.29 18.26
CA TYR A 223 12.08 2.45 17.70
C TYR A 223 13.56 2.45 17.99
N TYR A 224 13.99 2.02 19.19
CA TYR A 224 15.40 1.84 19.54
C TYR A 224 16.03 0.62 18.84
N GLY A 225 15.29 -0.41 18.51
CA GLY A 225 15.71 -1.45 17.56
C GLY A 225 15.91 -0.90 16.14
N LEU A 226 15.27 0.22 15.84
CA LEU A 226 15.31 0.96 14.59
C LEU A 226 16.27 2.16 14.55
N ILE A 227 16.87 2.54 15.66
CA ILE A 227 17.92 3.57 15.74
C ILE A 227 19.15 3.18 14.87
N TYR A 228 19.19 1.97 14.37
CA TYR A 228 20.15 1.56 13.35
C TYR A 228 19.77 1.95 11.90
N VAL A 229 18.58 2.50 11.67
CA VAL A 229 18.30 3.27 10.42
C VAL A 229 18.89 4.65 10.63
N PRO A 230 19.90 5.00 9.86
CA PRO A 230 21.18 5.30 10.47
C PRO A 230 21.21 6.73 10.93
N TRP A 231 22.11 7.00 11.87
CA TRP A 231 22.81 8.28 12.06
C TRP A 231 22.96 9.15 10.78
N LYS A 232 22.97 8.59 9.57
CA LYS A 232 22.85 9.30 8.28
C LYS A 232 21.57 10.13 8.14
N TRP A 233 20.50 9.77 8.81
CA TRP A 233 19.24 10.50 8.82
C TRP A 233 19.23 11.69 9.80
N LEU A 234 20.03 11.62 10.84
CA LEU A 234 20.25 12.74 11.76
C LEU A 234 21.26 13.76 11.23
N THR A 235 22.07 13.40 10.24
CA THR A 235 23.15 14.23 9.69
C THR A 235 22.77 14.99 8.42
N GLY A 236 21.46 15.25 8.21
CA GLY A 236 21.06 16.38 7.37
C GLY A 236 20.91 16.12 5.88
N GLU A 237 20.58 14.93 5.41
CA GLU A 237 20.01 14.79 4.08
C GLU A 237 18.62 15.42 4.07
N ARG A 238 18.52 16.60 3.49
CA ARG A 238 17.25 17.27 3.25
C ARG A 238 16.49 16.43 2.23
N PHE A 239 15.31 15.94 2.60
CA PHE A 239 14.42 15.28 1.64
C PHE A 239 14.03 16.28 0.56
N PRO A 240 14.20 15.94 -0.73
CA PRO A 240 13.77 16.81 -1.79
C PRO A 240 12.26 17.06 -1.67
N PRO A 241 11.78 18.27 -1.97
CA PRO A 241 10.35 18.59 -1.88
C PRO A 241 9.48 17.69 -2.77
N ASP A 242 10.01 17.26 -3.90
CA ASP A 242 9.32 16.43 -4.89
C ASP A 242 9.29 14.93 -4.57
N GLY A 243 10.15 14.45 -3.66
CA GLY A 243 10.11 13.11 -3.05
C GLY A 243 10.02 11.88 -3.98
N ILE A 244 9.84 12.08 -5.27
CA ILE A 244 9.62 11.01 -6.26
C ILE A 244 10.77 10.01 -6.27
N GLU A 245 12.01 10.49 -6.21
CA GLU A 245 13.20 9.64 -6.14
C GLU A 245 13.15 8.67 -4.93
N THR A 246 12.67 9.15 -3.78
CA THR A 246 12.52 8.32 -2.58
C THR A 246 11.53 7.19 -2.80
N CYS A 247 10.45 7.46 -3.55
CA CYS A 247 9.42 6.48 -3.87
C CYS A 247 9.93 5.38 -4.80
N TYR A 248 10.65 5.74 -5.85
CA TYR A 248 11.25 4.76 -6.77
C TYR A 248 12.30 3.88 -6.07
N ARG A 249 13.16 4.49 -5.25
CA ARG A 249 14.17 3.75 -4.48
C ARG A 249 13.55 2.77 -3.47
N ALA A 250 12.43 3.14 -2.86
CA ALA A 250 11.75 2.28 -1.92
C ALA A 250 11.15 1.03 -2.57
N MET A 251 10.85 1.13 -3.86
CA MET A 251 10.37 0.01 -4.67
C MET A 251 11.49 -0.76 -5.38
N ASP A 252 12.76 -0.38 -5.12
CA ASP A 252 13.94 -0.90 -5.84
C ASP A 252 13.88 -0.67 -7.35
N TRP A 253 13.20 0.41 -7.78
CA TRP A 253 13.06 0.78 -9.19
C TRP A 253 14.07 1.84 -9.61
N ASP A 254 14.42 1.82 -10.90
CA ASP A 254 15.25 2.86 -11.49
C ASP A 254 14.51 4.21 -11.50
N VAL A 255 15.20 5.25 -11.03
CA VAL A 255 14.65 6.61 -11.02
C VAL A 255 14.62 7.15 -12.44
N PRO A 256 13.45 7.53 -12.98
CA PRO A 256 13.36 8.11 -14.32
C PRO A 256 14.22 9.36 -14.46
N THR A 257 14.83 9.52 -15.63
CA THR A 257 15.75 10.66 -15.91
C THR A 257 15.02 12.01 -15.82
N GLU A 258 13.71 12.02 -16.03
CA GLU A 258 12.84 13.21 -15.93
C GLU A 258 12.54 13.62 -14.49
N ALA A 259 12.82 12.75 -13.50
CA ALA A 259 12.60 12.98 -12.08
C ALA A 259 13.88 13.40 -11.32
N ARG A 260 14.97 13.68 -12.07
CA ARG A 260 16.25 14.15 -11.50
C ARG A 260 16.41 15.68 -11.59
#